data_3e0a2e182fb897f8d3fda322e1bae2f9
#
_entry.id   3e0a2e182fb897f8d3fda322e1bae2f9
#
_cell.length_a   1.000
_cell.length_b   1.000
_cell.length_c   1.000
_cell.angle_alpha   90.00
_cell.angle_beta   90.00
_cell.angle_gamma   90.00
#
_symmetry.space_group_name_H-M   'P 1'
#
loop_
_entity.id
_entity.type
_entity.pdbx_description
1 polymer ?
#
loop_
_entity_poly.entity_id
_entity_poly.type
_entity_poly.pdbx_seq_one_letter_code
_entity_poly.pdbx_strand_id
1 'polypeptide(L)'
;MRRIILVLALLTSVAGCEVGDTFGPSAIKKEWPTVNLPRVLRQNNWRGPQGQGSCVHATMISLLRWQYRLNTADYWRGAYGDGEYPEDLAAKFDHEGIRYAYVTDGDVRFLEWSCRTRRGCGITVMGGAHMVALVHLDDKWAAILDNNNVERFIWVPRETLIAEWKASYGWAVTPIYTPAAPLPQ
;
A
#
# COMPACT_ATOMS: atom_id res chain seq x y z
N MET A 1 9.27 -55.87 -11.74
CA MET A 1 9.85 -54.84 -10.85
C MET A 1 9.26 -53.48 -11.26
N ARG A 2 8.26 -52.97 -10.55
CA ARG A 2 7.66 -51.63 -10.80
C ARG A 2 8.46 -50.60 -10.01
N ARG A 3 9.08 -49.67 -10.72
CA ARG A 3 9.73 -48.52 -10.11
C ARG A 3 8.67 -47.46 -9.71
N ILE A 4 8.48 -47.23 -8.42
CA ILE A 4 7.68 -46.13 -7.91
C ILE A 4 8.56 -44.90 -8.00
N ILE A 5 8.19 -43.94 -8.85
CA ILE A 5 8.81 -42.61 -8.89
C ILE A 5 8.07 -41.75 -7.85
N LEU A 6 8.73 -41.50 -6.75
CA LEU A 6 8.26 -40.57 -5.72
C LEU A 6 8.49 -39.14 -6.23
N VAL A 7 7.44 -38.48 -6.72
CA VAL A 7 7.48 -37.06 -7.06
C VAL A 7 7.37 -36.27 -5.73
N LEU A 8 8.50 -35.80 -5.24
CA LEU A 8 8.54 -34.87 -4.12
C LEU A 8 8.06 -33.49 -4.61
N ALA A 9 6.81 -33.17 -4.40
CA ALA A 9 6.30 -31.82 -4.62
C ALA A 9 6.93 -30.89 -3.55
N LEU A 10 7.96 -30.12 -3.95
CA LEU A 10 8.41 -28.98 -3.16
C LEU A 10 7.27 -27.95 -3.13
N LEU A 11 6.54 -27.92 -2.03
CA LEU A 11 5.72 -26.80 -1.64
C LEU A 11 6.65 -25.66 -1.27
N THR A 12 7.06 -24.85 -2.23
CA THR A 12 7.60 -23.53 -1.95
C THR A 12 6.46 -22.69 -1.40
N SER A 13 6.34 -22.63 -0.08
CA SER A 13 5.59 -21.59 0.59
C SER A 13 6.26 -20.27 0.19
N VAL A 14 5.66 -19.53 -0.73
CA VAL A 14 5.98 -18.12 -0.93
C VAL A 14 5.50 -17.44 0.35
N ALA A 15 6.35 -17.45 1.38
CA ALA A 15 6.20 -16.53 2.49
C ALA A 15 6.28 -15.14 1.86
N GLY A 16 5.15 -14.44 1.79
CA GLY A 16 5.12 -13.06 1.31
C GLY A 16 6.09 -12.28 2.20
N CYS A 17 7.16 -11.75 1.59
CA CYS A 17 8.11 -10.91 2.30
C CYS A 17 7.34 -9.70 2.84
N GLU A 18 7.29 -9.53 4.17
CA GLU A 18 6.68 -8.36 4.77
C GLU A 18 7.63 -7.17 4.61
N VAL A 19 7.07 -5.97 4.43
CA VAL A 19 7.84 -4.73 4.31
C VAL A 19 8.72 -4.48 5.55
N GLY A 20 8.35 -5.04 6.70
CA GLY A 20 9.18 -5.02 7.90
C GLY A 20 10.59 -5.58 7.69
N ASP A 21 10.74 -6.57 6.82
CA ASP A 21 12.05 -7.14 6.49
C ASP A 21 12.90 -6.19 5.62
N THR A 22 12.25 -5.38 4.78
CA THR A 22 12.91 -4.37 3.94
C THR A 22 13.46 -3.21 4.75
N PHE A 23 12.70 -2.75 5.75
CA PHE A 23 13.06 -1.57 6.57
C PHE A 23 13.70 -1.90 7.92
N GLY A 24 13.84 -3.18 8.23
CA GLY A 24 14.26 -3.63 9.56
C GLY A 24 13.17 -3.47 10.63
N PRO A 25 13.53 -3.61 11.92
CA PRO A 25 12.57 -3.51 13.01
C PRO A 25 11.87 -2.16 13.02
N SER A 26 10.55 -2.17 13.17
CA SER A 26 9.77 -0.93 13.33
C SER A 26 10.24 -0.15 14.57
N ALA A 27 10.47 1.15 14.41
CA ALA A 27 10.69 2.02 15.56
C ALA A 27 9.45 2.02 16.46
N ILE A 28 9.66 1.99 17.78
CA ILE A 28 8.57 2.12 18.74
C ILE A 28 8.20 3.60 18.85
N LYS A 29 7.06 3.98 18.28
CA LYS A 29 6.49 5.31 18.46
C LYS A 29 5.21 5.23 19.27
N LYS A 30 5.02 6.19 20.18
CA LYS A 30 3.80 6.31 21.00
C LYS A 30 2.71 7.12 20.31
N GLU A 31 3.05 7.86 19.26
CA GLU A 31 2.13 8.71 18.52
C GLU A 31 1.45 7.96 17.38
N TRP A 32 0.24 8.36 17.10
CA TRP A 32 -0.50 7.85 15.96
C TRP A 32 -0.03 8.52 14.65
N PRO A 33 -0.05 7.81 13.51
CA PRO A 33 0.25 8.41 12.22
C PRO A 33 -0.79 9.46 11.83
N THR A 34 -0.42 10.39 10.96
CA THR A 34 -1.31 11.45 10.44
C THR A 34 -2.58 10.89 9.81
N VAL A 35 -2.47 9.78 9.09
CA VAL A 35 -3.57 8.97 8.55
C VAL A 35 -3.75 7.76 9.48
N ASN A 36 -4.41 7.99 10.60
CA ASN A 36 -4.66 6.95 11.59
C ASN A 36 -5.82 6.05 11.17
N LEU A 37 -5.58 5.23 10.15
CA LEU A 37 -6.57 4.36 9.52
C LEU A 37 -7.06 3.29 10.52
N PRO A 38 -8.35 3.30 10.93
CA PRO A 38 -8.88 2.25 11.82
C PRO A 38 -8.78 0.87 11.18
N ARG A 39 -8.60 -0.18 11.99
CA ARG A 39 -8.50 -1.56 11.48
C ARG A 39 -9.65 -1.95 10.55
N VAL A 40 -10.86 -1.55 10.87
CA VAL A 40 -12.07 -1.84 10.08
C VAL A 40 -12.03 -1.29 8.65
N LEU A 41 -11.23 -0.26 8.39
CA LEU A 41 -11.07 0.33 7.06
C LEU A 41 -9.89 -0.25 6.27
N ARG A 42 -9.01 -1.02 6.92
CA ARG A 42 -7.81 -1.58 6.31
C ARG A 42 -8.16 -2.80 5.48
N GLN A 43 -7.54 -2.92 4.32
CA GLN A 43 -7.73 -4.05 3.41
C GLN A 43 -6.45 -4.89 3.36
N ASN A 44 -6.58 -6.18 3.68
CA ASN A 44 -5.52 -7.14 3.45
C ASN A 44 -5.31 -7.37 1.96
N ASN A 45 -4.07 -7.65 1.60
CA ASN A 45 -3.71 -8.16 0.28
C ASN A 45 -4.41 -9.52 0.02
N TRP A 46 -4.64 -9.83 -1.26
CA TRP A 46 -5.21 -11.11 -1.67
C TRP A 46 -4.62 -11.54 -3.02
N ARG A 47 -4.88 -12.77 -3.43
CA ARG A 47 -4.58 -13.22 -4.78
C ARG A 47 -5.69 -12.80 -5.73
N GLY A 48 -5.32 -12.11 -6.78
CA GLY A 48 -6.24 -11.72 -7.84
C GLY A 48 -6.61 -12.91 -8.76
N PRO A 49 -7.49 -12.68 -9.75
CA PRO A 49 -7.95 -13.74 -10.67
C PRO A 49 -6.82 -14.40 -11.47
N GLN A 50 -5.74 -13.70 -11.75
CA GLN A 50 -4.57 -14.21 -12.47
C GLN A 50 -3.50 -14.81 -11.53
N GLY A 51 -3.76 -14.84 -10.23
CA GLY A 51 -2.89 -15.42 -9.21
C GLY A 51 -1.81 -14.49 -8.68
N GLN A 52 -1.78 -13.23 -9.12
CA GLN A 52 -0.86 -12.21 -8.62
C GLN A 52 -1.36 -11.60 -7.31
N GLY A 53 -0.48 -10.91 -6.59
CA GLY A 53 -0.86 -10.15 -5.41
C GLY A 53 -1.60 -8.86 -5.78
N SER A 54 -2.62 -8.51 -5.01
CA SER A 54 -3.46 -7.31 -5.20
C SER A 54 -3.04 -6.13 -4.33
N CYS A 55 -1.75 -5.98 -4.03
CA CYS A 55 -1.24 -4.97 -3.10
C CYS A 55 -1.61 -3.54 -3.50
N VAL A 56 -1.60 -3.21 -4.79
CA VAL A 56 -2.02 -1.91 -5.32
C VAL A 56 -3.48 -1.65 -4.97
N HIS A 57 -4.36 -2.60 -5.29
CA HIS A 57 -5.79 -2.49 -5.03
C HIS A 57 -6.13 -2.45 -3.54
N ALA A 58 -5.47 -3.29 -2.71
CA ALA A 58 -5.66 -3.28 -1.26
C ALA A 58 -5.30 -1.93 -0.63
N THR A 59 -4.21 -1.33 -1.11
CA THR A 59 -3.82 0.02 -0.69
C THR A 59 -4.87 1.05 -1.10
N MET A 60 -5.33 1.05 -2.36
CA MET A 60 -6.33 2.00 -2.84
C MET A 60 -7.67 1.85 -2.12
N ILE A 61 -8.13 0.63 -1.84
CA ILE A 61 -9.35 0.37 -1.07
C ILE A 61 -9.26 0.99 0.33
N SER A 62 -8.14 0.80 1.01
CA SER A 62 -7.90 1.38 2.33
C SER A 62 -7.97 2.90 2.30
N LEU A 63 -7.34 3.55 1.31
CA LEU A 63 -7.33 5.00 1.15
C LEU A 63 -8.69 5.55 0.70
N LEU A 64 -9.43 4.85 -0.17
CA LEU A 64 -10.79 5.21 -0.55
C LEU A 64 -11.72 5.18 0.66
N ARG A 65 -11.66 4.13 1.49
CA ARG A 65 -12.46 4.02 2.72
C ARG A 65 -12.13 5.15 3.71
N TRP A 66 -10.85 5.47 3.87
CA TRP A 66 -10.40 6.61 4.67
C TRP A 66 -10.95 7.96 4.19
N GLN A 67 -11.15 8.09 2.89
CA GLN A 67 -11.69 9.30 2.26
C GLN A 67 -13.22 9.23 2.04
N TYR A 68 -13.93 8.44 2.85
CA TYR A 68 -15.39 8.27 2.83
C TYR A 68 -15.97 7.79 1.50
N ARG A 69 -15.21 6.99 0.75
CA ARG A 69 -15.65 6.37 -0.51
C ARG A 69 -15.91 4.88 -0.34
N LEU A 70 -16.72 4.51 0.66
CA LEU A 70 -16.95 3.12 1.04
C LEU A 70 -17.54 2.30 -0.12
N ASN A 71 -18.61 2.77 -0.74
CA ASN A 71 -19.23 2.06 -1.86
C ASN A 71 -18.28 1.90 -3.05
N THR A 72 -17.48 2.94 -3.35
CA THR A 72 -16.44 2.87 -4.40
C THR A 72 -15.39 1.83 -4.04
N ALA A 73 -14.95 1.79 -2.78
CA ALA A 73 -13.96 0.83 -2.30
C ALA A 73 -14.48 -0.61 -2.37
N ASP A 74 -15.74 -0.83 -2.00
CA ASP A 74 -16.36 -2.17 -2.04
C ASP A 74 -16.60 -2.64 -3.47
N TYR A 75 -17.03 -1.76 -4.37
CA TYR A 75 -17.08 -2.03 -5.80
C TYR A 75 -15.70 -2.39 -6.36
N TRP A 76 -14.67 -1.57 -6.04
CA TRP A 76 -13.29 -1.76 -6.47
C TRP A 76 -12.73 -3.12 -6.04
N ARG A 77 -13.07 -3.55 -4.81
CA ARG A 77 -12.68 -4.86 -4.28
C ARG A 77 -13.23 -6.04 -5.10
N GLY A 78 -14.43 -5.88 -5.65
CA GLY A 78 -15.06 -6.89 -6.48
C GLY A 78 -14.63 -6.88 -7.95
N ALA A 79 -14.30 -5.69 -8.47
CA ALA A 79 -14.03 -5.49 -9.89
C ALA A 79 -12.57 -5.73 -10.28
N TYR A 80 -11.61 -5.44 -9.39
CA TYR A 80 -10.18 -5.43 -9.71
C TYR A 80 -9.36 -6.26 -8.72
N GLY A 81 -8.25 -6.79 -9.23
CA GLY A 81 -7.27 -7.58 -8.50
C GLY A 81 -5.99 -7.71 -9.32
N ASP A 82 -5.02 -8.50 -8.83
CA ASP A 82 -3.70 -8.68 -9.42
C ASP A 82 -2.77 -7.44 -9.33
N GLY A 83 -1.60 -7.51 -9.95
CA GLY A 83 -0.65 -6.41 -10.00
C GLY A 83 -1.06 -5.33 -10.99
N GLU A 84 -0.60 -4.11 -10.77
CA GLU A 84 -0.88 -2.96 -11.64
C GLU A 84 0.37 -2.13 -11.90
N TYR A 85 0.44 -1.55 -13.08
CA TYR A 85 1.37 -0.46 -13.42
C TYR A 85 0.69 0.91 -13.27
N PRO A 86 1.47 2.01 -13.19
CA PRO A 86 0.93 3.37 -13.00
C PRO A 86 -0.16 3.75 -14.01
N GLU A 87 0.10 3.50 -15.29
CA GLU A 87 -0.79 3.87 -16.39
C GLU A 87 -2.06 3.02 -16.40
N ASP A 88 -1.95 1.73 -16.08
CA ASP A 88 -3.09 0.80 -16.03
C ASP A 88 -4.03 1.15 -14.87
N LEU A 89 -3.46 1.49 -13.71
CA LEU A 89 -4.24 1.96 -12.57
C LEU A 89 -4.92 3.29 -12.86
N ALA A 90 -4.22 4.22 -13.50
CA ALA A 90 -4.76 5.51 -13.91
C ALA A 90 -5.95 5.33 -14.88
N ALA A 91 -5.81 4.48 -15.90
CA ALA A 91 -6.88 4.17 -16.84
C ALA A 91 -8.11 3.56 -16.15
N LYS A 92 -7.92 2.69 -15.15
CA LYS A 92 -9.03 2.15 -14.34
C LYS A 92 -9.70 3.23 -13.50
N PHE A 93 -8.93 4.13 -12.90
CA PHE A 93 -9.50 5.26 -12.16
C PHE A 93 -10.32 6.18 -13.04
N ASP A 94 -9.81 6.51 -14.24
CA ASP A 94 -10.54 7.32 -15.22
C ASP A 94 -11.84 6.63 -15.66
N HIS A 95 -11.80 5.34 -15.95
CA HIS A 95 -12.98 4.55 -16.33
C HIS A 95 -14.07 4.57 -15.25
N GLU A 96 -13.67 4.49 -13.97
CA GLU A 96 -14.60 4.47 -12.84
C GLU A 96 -14.93 5.87 -12.30
N GLY A 97 -14.43 6.93 -12.91
CA GLY A 97 -14.64 8.32 -12.48
C GLY A 97 -14.03 8.62 -11.10
N ILE A 98 -12.99 7.90 -10.72
CA ILE A 98 -12.28 8.13 -9.45
C ILE A 98 -11.30 9.27 -9.64
N ARG A 99 -11.41 10.30 -8.80
CA ARG A 99 -10.45 11.40 -8.78
C ARG A 99 -9.19 10.97 -8.05
N TYR A 100 -8.03 11.18 -8.66
CA TYR A 100 -6.73 10.78 -8.14
C TYR A 100 -5.64 11.78 -8.53
N ALA A 101 -4.50 11.65 -7.86
CA ALA A 101 -3.20 12.21 -8.28
C ALA A 101 -2.13 11.16 -8.13
N TYR A 102 -1.12 11.20 -9.00
CA TYR A 102 0.03 10.30 -8.92
C TYR A 102 1.30 10.95 -9.43
N VAL A 103 2.44 10.35 -9.06
CA VAL A 103 3.78 10.67 -9.57
C VAL A 103 4.54 9.37 -9.84
N THR A 104 5.46 9.42 -10.81
CA THR A 104 6.33 8.28 -11.18
C THR A 104 7.81 8.66 -11.22
N ASP A 105 8.13 9.90 -10.82
CA ASP A 105 9.47 10.49 -10.90
C ASP A 105 10.17 10.65 -9.54
N GLY A 106 9.54 10.15 -8.47
CA GLY A 106 10.10 10.24 -7.12
C GLY A 106 10.05 11.65 -6.50
N ASP A 107 9.08 12.49 -6.88
CA ASP A 107 8.90 13.83 -6.27
C ASP A 107 8.41 13.72 -4.82
N VAL A 108 9.31 13.92 -3.87
CA VAL A 108 9.03 13.84 -2.43
C VAL A 108 7.94 14.81 -1.98
N ARG A 109 7.76 15.94 -2.66
CA ARG A 109 6.71 16.93 -2.34
C ARG A 109 5.31 16.32 -2.46
N PHE A 110 5.13 15.32 -3.33
CA PHE A 110 3.88 14.58 -3.42
C PHE A 110 3.58 13.79 -2.14
N LEU A 111 4.58 13.10 -1.59
CA LEU A 111 4.45 12.36 -0.33
C LEU A 111 4.12 13.30 0.83
N GLU A 112 4.84 14.42 0.93
CA GLU A 112 4.61 15.45 1.95
C GLU A 112 3.21 16.05 1.83
N TRP A 113 2.78 16.38 0.61
CA TRP A 113 1.44 16.89 0.36
C TRP A 113 0.35 15.90 0.77
N SER A 114 0.48 14.63 0.37
CA SER A 114 -0.52 13.60 0.66
C SER A 114 -0.67 13.36 2.17
N CYS A 115 0.44 13.32 2.92
CA CYS A 115 0.43 13.18 4.36
C CYS A 115 -0.08 14.45 5.06
N ARG A 116 0.42 15.64 4.70
CA ARG A 116 -0.02 16.92 5.27
C ARG A 116 -1.52 17.17 5.07
N THR A 117 -2.07 16.75 3.94
CA THR A 117 -3.50 16.84 3.64
C THR A 117 -4.30 15.67 4.20
N ARG A 118 -3.65 14.76 4.95
CA ARG A 118 -4.24 13.61 5.61
C ARG A 118 -4.90 12.60 4.67
N ARG A 119 -4.50 12.60 3.40
CA ARG A 119 -4.98 11.61 2.42
C ARG A 119 -4.19 10.31 2.51
N GLY A 120 -2.89 10.41 2.79
CA GLY A 120 -1.96 9.32 2.59
C GLY A 120 -1.77 9.03 1.10
N CYS A 121 -0.90 8.11 0.74
CA CYS A 121 -0.76 7.63 -0.64
C CYS A 121 -0.26 6.19 -0.66
N GLY A 122 -0.56 5.46 -1.72
CA GLY A 122 0.15 4.24 -2.07
C GLY A 122 1.54 4.59 -2.57
N ILE A 123 2.54 3.84 -2.16
CA ILE A 123 3.93 3.96 -2.62
C ILE A 123 4.49 2.58 -2.96
N THR A 124 5.31 2.51 -4.01
CA THR A 124 6.04 1.28 -4.35
C THR A 124 7.25 1.09 -3.45
N VAL A 125 7.54 -0.17 -3.12
CA VAL A 125 8.69 -0.61 -2.33
C VAL A 125 9.18 -1.96 -2.88
N MET A 126 10.29 -2.48 -2.36
CA MET A 126 10.85 -3.78 -2.76
C MET A 126 11.16 -3.87 -4.26
N GLY A 127 11.84 -2.84 -4.80
CA GLY A 127 12.15 -2.77 -6.22
C GLY A 127 10.91 -2.68 -7.13
N GLY A 128 9.81 -2.14 -6.63
CA GLY A 128 8.52 -2.03 -7.34
C GLY A 128 7.64 -3.26 -7.25
N ALA A 129 8.05 -4.32 -6.57
CA ALA A 129 7.28 -5.56 -6.47
C ALA A 129 6.10 -5.49 -5.48
N HIS A 130 6.02 -4.44 -4.67
CA HIS A 130 4.99 -4.28 -3.66
C HIS A 130 4.53 -2.82 -3.53
N MET A 131 3.26 -2.61 -3.19
CA MET A 131 2.71 -1.30 -2.84
C MET A 131 2.13 -1.33 -1.42
N VAL A 132 2.47 -0.30 -0.65
CA VAL A 132 1.99 -0.09 0.72
C VAL A 132 1.39 1.31 0.87
N ALA A 133 0.59 1.55 1.90
CA ALA A 133 0.10 2.90 2.19
C ALA A 133 1.08 3.67 3.06
N LEU A 134 1.56 4.81 2.58
CA LEU A 134 2.23 5.83 3.39
C LEU A 134 1.17 6.61 4.17
N VAL A 135 1.24 6.55 5.49
CA VAL A 135 0.24 7.10 6.42
C VAL A 135 0.76 8.23 7.30
N HIS A 136 2.07 8.44 7.27
CA HIS A 136 2.73 9.56 7.97
C HIS A 136 4.06 9.89 7.30
N LEU A 137 4.37 11.18 7.23
CA LEU A 137 5.69 11.66 6.85
C LEU A 137 5.92 13.02 7.52
N ASP A 138 6.92 13.10 8.39
CA ASP A 138 7.42 14.31 8.99
C ASP A 138 8.91 14.51 8.70
N ASP A 139 9.59 15.42 9.36
CA ASP A 139 11.01 15.72 9.12
C ASP A 139 11.95 14.57 9.52
N LYS A 140 11.51 13.65 10.37
CA LYS A 140 12.34 12.57 10.92
C LYS A 140 11.82 11.18 10.62
N TRP A 141 10.50 11.03 10.56
CA TRP A 141 9.85 9.72 10.54
C TRP A 141 8.86 9.59 9.40
N ALA A 142 8.71 8.36 8.96
CA ALA A 142 7.61 7.89 8.12
C ALA A 142 6.90 6.72 8.81
N ALA A 143 5.60 6.59 8.55
CA ALA A 143 4.86 5.39 8.91
C ALA A 143 4.15 4.82 7.69
N ILE A 144 4.20 3.50 7.55
CA ILE A 144 3.54 2.76 6.50
C ILE A 144 2.58 1.73 7.08
N LEU A 145 1.53 1.45 6.31
CA LEU A 145 0.62 0.33 6.55
C LEU A 145 0.84 -0.68 5.42
N ASP A 146 1.39 -1.84 5.80
CA ASP A 146 1.58 -2.96 4.88
C ASP A 146 0.28 -3.76 4.78
N ASN A 147 -0.22 -3.96 3.57
CA ASN A 147 -1.42 -4.75 3.32
C ASN A 147 -1.19 -6.27 3.42
N ASN A 148 0.05 -6.73 3.55
CA ASN A 148 0.35 -8.11 3.96
C ASN A 148 0.18 -8.31 5.47
N ASN A 149 0.28 -7.24 6.26
CA ASN A 149 0.06 -7.26 7.71
C ASN A 149 -0.58 -5.93 8.18
N VAL A 150 -1.89 -5.86 8.11
CA VAL A 150 -2.66 -4.64 8.43
C VAL A 150 -2.82 -4.36 9.93
N GLU A 151 -2.27 -5.21 10.80
CA GLU A 151 -2.47 -5.12 12.24
C GLU A 151 -1.76 -3.92 12.88
N ARG A 152 -0.66 -3.48 12.31
CA ARG A 152 0.20 -2.44 12.88
C ARG A 152 0.70 -1.47 11.80
N PHE A 153 1.09 -0.29 12.24
CA PHE A 153 1.89 0.63 11.45
C PHE A 153 3.38 0.33 11.65
N ILE A 154 4.14 0.40 10.58
CA ILE A 154 5.60 0.22 10.58
C ILE A 154 6.22 1.62 10.51
N TRP A 155 6.97 1.99 11.55
CA TRP A 155 7.67 3.27 11.64
C TRP A 155 9.12 3.11 11.21
N VAL A 156 9.56 3.98 10.32
CA VAL A 156 10.92 3.97 9.76
C VAL A 156 11.49 5.39 9.69
N PRO A 157 12.80 5.59 9.68
CA PRO A 157 13.38 6.89 9.40
C PRO A 157 12.92 7.41 8.04
N ARG A 158 12.59 8.72 7.98
CA ARG A 158 12.16 9.39 6.73
C ARG A 158 13.09 9.08 5.56
N GLU A 159 14.39 9.28 5.76
CA GLU A 159 15.39 9.14 4.70
C GLU A 159 15.49 7.71 4.18
N THR A 160 15.34 6.72 5.07
CA THR A 160 15.30 5.30 4.70
C THR A 160 14.09 5.00 3.80
N LEU A 161 12.91 5.53 4.15
CA LEU A 161 11.72 5.36 3.30
C LEU A 161 11.91 6.00 1.93
N ILE A 162 12.37 7.25 1.89
CA ILE A 162 12.53 8.00 0.64
C ILE A 162 13.55 7.30 -0.27
N ALA A 163 14.66 6.81 0.28
CA ALA A 163 15.67 6.08 -0.48
C ALA A 163 15.09 4.80 -1.09
N GLU A 164 14.39 3.99 -0.30
CA GLU A 164 13.74 2.76 -0.76
C GLU A 164 12.68 3.03 -1.82
N TRP A 165 11.80 4.02 -1.59
CA TRP A 165 10.76 4.40 -2.54
C TRP A 165 11.35 4.84 -3.91
N LYS A 166 12.39 5.68 -3.90
CA LYS A 166 13.09 6.10 -5.12
C LYS A 166 13.76 4.93 -5.83
N ALA A 167 14.39 4.02 -5.09
CA ALA A 167 14.96 2.79 -5.64
C ALA A 167 13.89 1.83 -6.20
N SER A 168 12.64 1.99 -5.75
CA SER A 168 11.45 1.25 -6.19
C SER A 168 10.62 2.03 -7.21
N TYR A 169 11.27 2.76 -8.12
CA TYR A 169 10.69 3.55 -9.24
C TYR A 169 9.97 4.85 -8.84
N GLY A 170 9.92 5.22 -7.59
CA GLY A 170 9.35 6.49 -7.15
C GLY A 170 7.87 6.69 -7.48
N TRP A 171 7.11 5.61 -7.70
CA TRP A 171 5.67 5.69 -7.96
C TRP A 171 4.90 5.89 -6.66
N ALA A 172 4.04 6.93 -6.66
CA ALA A 172 3.06 7.14 -5.61
C ALA A 172 1.72 7.59 -6.20
N VAL A 173 0.61 7.20 -5.55
CA VAL A 173 -0.75 7.49 -6.01
C VAL A 173 -1.70 7.64 -4.84
N THR A 174 -2.66 8.58 -4.94
CA THR A 174 -3.72 8.76 -3.92
C THR A 174 -5.05 9.17 -4.55
N PRO A 175 -6.20 8.67 -4.06
CA PRO A 175 -7.49 9.27 -4.34
C PRO A 175 -7.57 10.71 -3.82
N ILE A 176 -8.32 11.59 -4.50
CA ILE A 176 -8.47 13.00 -4.11
C ILE A 176 -9.90 13.28 -3.65
N TYR A 177 -10.20 12.85 -2.43
CA TYR A 177 -11.47 13.17 -1.76
C TYR A 177 -11.19 13.77 -0.37
N THR A 178 -12.23 14.10 0.36
CA THR A 178 -12.11 14.61 1.73
C THR A 178 -11.71 13.47 2.67
N PRO A 179 -10.57 13.55 3.36
CA PRO A 179 -10.18 12.52 4.30
C PRO A 179 -11.04 12.54 5.58
N ALA A 180 -11.09 11.41 6.27
CA ALA A 180 -11.73 11.30 7.58
C ALA A 180 -11.16 12.31 8.60
N ALA A 181 -11.99 12.75 9.54
CA ALA A 181 -11.52 13.49 10.70
C ALA A 181 -10.58 12.62 11.54
N PRO A 182 -9.59 13.21 12.26
CA PRO A 182 -8.79 12.43 13.21
C PRO A 182 -9.74 11.75 14.21
N LEU A 183 -9.48 10.48 14.45
CA LEU A 183 -10.13 9.82 15.57
C LEU A 183 -9.64 10.44 16.89
N PRO A 184 -10.50 10.53 17.91
CA PRO A 184 -10.04 10.86 19.26
C PRO A 184 -8.93 9.89 19.68
N GLN A 185 -7.88 10.44 20.26
CA GLN A 185 -6.75 9.66 20.81
C GLN A 185 -7.07 9.21 22.22
#